data_833c8b446889f66791f5814131799f0e
#
_entry.id   833c8b446889f66791f5814131799f0e
#
_cell.length_a   1.000
_cell.length_b   1.000
_cell.length_c   1.000
_cell.angle_alpha   90.00
_cell.angle_beta   90.00
_cell.angle_gamma   90.00
#
_symmetry.space_group_name_H-M   'P 1'
#
loop_
_entity.id
_entity.type
_entity.pdbx_description
1 polymer ?
#
loop_
_entity_poly.entity_id
_entity_poly.type
_entity_poly.pdbx_seq_one_letter_code
_entity_poly.pdbx_strand_id
1 'polypeptide(L)'
;MITSDGKNEKNIIARENMVNGIVRSINTTASSDVMRGIETNVILNLYNTKIIPCLLNNAESWTLSTKEEKQLDTIGIRTIKRLFGLPTRSPNVSIVYSFGLLYITQEVDKKQFLYLQKLLYRPETEWYRRMLMYLKSQNSGWAKHISDKLIEYELETDWEMIKRKTVNEWKSEVYKAVLRRNGKKLIDNCVSISNGIEKVHTKTRHIYQKLNNELYNAAPIKRIIVHDKQRARTVFMAQNGMLECGMNMKGTIPETCSECNVPDNEQHRLVECRKWLDFNAGNPVDINFCDIHNDDLDERIFDNLVKKIESIWETRYANGRMKK
;
A
#
# COMPACT_ATOMS: atom_id res chain seq x y z
N MET A 1 -1.34 -11.81 -24.65
CA MET A 1 -1.70 -11.33 -26.00
C MET A 1 -0.88 -10.07 -26.24
N ILE A 2 0.07 -10.10 -27.16
CA ILE A 2 0.83 -8.92 -27.57
C ILE A 2 -0.06 -8.20 -28.58
N THR A 3 -0.40 -6.93 -28.31
CA THR A 3 -1.16 -6.12 -29.25
C THR A 3 -0.26 -5.72 -30.41
N SER A 4 -0.80 -5.61 -31.61
CA SER A 4 -0.04 -5.26 -32.83
C SER A 4 0.66 -3.90 -32.75
N ASP A 5 0.25 -3.04 -31.81
CA ASP A 5 0.83 -1.72 -31.55
C ASP A 5 1.86 -1.71 -30.39
N GLY A 6 2.19 -2.88 -29.84
CA GLY A 6 3.13 -3.04 -28.73
C GLY A 6 2.66 -2.45 -27.40
N LYS A 7 1.41 -1.97 -27.30
CA LYS A 7 0.86 -1.35 -26.08
C LYS A 7 0.27 -2.40 -25.15
N ASN A 8 0.47 -2.22 -23.85
CA ASN A 8 -0.07 -3.12 -22.82
C ASN A 8 -1.47 -2.73 -22.33
N GLU A 9 -2.04 -1.60 -22.78
CA GLU A 9 -3.27 -1.03 -22.23
C GLU A 9 -4.45 -2.02 -22.24
N LYS A 10 -4.71 -2.70 -23.36
CA LYS A 10 -5.80 -3.70 -23.45
C LYS A 10 -5.56 -4.89 -22.52
N ASN A 11 -4.30 -5.29 -22.39
CA ASN A 11 -3.91 -6.37 -21.51
C ASN A 11 -4.11 -5.99 -20.04
N ILE A 12 -3.72 -4.78 -19.66
CA ILE A 12 -3.91 -4.24 -18.30
C ILE A 12 -5.41 -4.17 -17.96
N ILE A 13 -6.26 -3.67 -18.87
CA ILE A 13 -7.72 -3.61 -18.66
C ILE A 13 -8.32 -5.00 -18.47
N ALA A 14 -7.94 -5.97 -19.30
CA ALA A 14 -8.42 -7.36 -19.18
C ALA A 14 -8.06 -7.94 -17.80
N ARG A 15 -6.82 -7.69 -17.32
CA ARG A 15 -6.36 -8.15 -15.99
C ARG A 15 -7.04 -7.42 -14.86
N GLU A 16 -7.29 -6.11 -14.98
CA GLU A 16 -8.09 -5.35 -14.02
C GLU A 16 -9.48 -5.99 -13.85
N ASN A 17 -10.12 -6.38 -14.95
CA ASN A 17 -11.43 -7.03 -14.90
C ASN A 17 -11.37 -8.40 -14.19
N MET A 18 -10.33 -9.20 -14.44
CA MET A 18 -10.11 -10.46 -13.72
C MET A 18 -9.89 -10.23 -12.22
N VAL A 19 -9.05 -9.29 -11.86
CA VAL A 19 -8.80 -8.90 -10.46
C VAL A 19 -10.09 -8.42 -9.78
N ASN A 20 -10.89 -7.60 -10.47
CA ASN A 20 -12.18 -7.14 -9.97
C ASN A 20 -13.15 -8.31 -9.71
N GLY A 21 -13.13 -9.36 -10.56
CA GLY A 21 -13.88 -10.60 -10.35
C GLY A 21 -13.43 -11.33 -9.07
N ILE A 22 -12.13 -11.50 -8.88
CA ILE A 22 -11.56 -12.12 -7.67
C ILE A 22 -11.95 -11.34 -6.40
N VAL A 23 -11.80 -10.01 -6.42
CA VAL A 23 -12.15 -9.15 -5.28
C VAL A 23 -13.64 -9.23 -4.96
N ARG A 24 -14.51 -9.25 -5.95
CA ARG A 24 -15.96 -9.44 -5.74
C ARG A 24 -16.23 -10.78 -5.08
N SER A 25 -15.66 -11.86 -5.58
CA SER A 25 -15.81 -13.20 -5.00
C SER A 25 -15.36 -13.24 -3.53
N ILE A 26 -14.18 -12.67 -3.22
CA ILE A 26 -13.69 -12.56 -1.84
C ILE A 26 -14.69 -11.77 -0.98
N ASN A 27 -15.17 -10.62 -1.44
CA ASN A 27 -16.06 -9.77 -0.66
C ASN A 27 -17.46 -10.35 -0.50
N THR A 28 -18.00 -11.09 -1.49
CA THR A 28 -19.30 -11.76 -1.36
C THR A 28 -19.25 -12.92 -0.38
N THR A 29 -18.17 -13.69 -0.39
CA THR A 29 -17.92 -14.71 0.63
C THR A 29 -17.68 -14.06 2.00
N ALA A 30 -17.09 -12.87 2.02
CA ALA A 30 -16.75 -12.10 3.21
C ALA A 30 -17.93 -11.32 3.84
N SER A 31 -19.07 -11.23 3.17
CA SER A 31 -20.27 -10.58 3.73
C SER A 31 -20.97 -11.42 4.82
N SER A 32 -20.60 -12.68 4.97
CA SER A 32 -20.98 -13.49 6.12
C SER A 32 -20.21 -13.04 7.37
N ASP A 33 -20.84 -13.10 8.55
CA ASP A 33 -20.22 -12.72 9.83
C ASP A 33 -18.90 -13.45 10.11
N VAL A 34 -18.69 -14.61 9.48
CA VAL A 34 -17.45 -15.40 9.51
C VAL A 34 -16.22 -14.62 8.98
N MET A 35 -16.43 -13.67 8.07
CA MET A 35 -15.32 -12.96 7.42
C MET A 35 -14.98 -11.60 8.06
N ARG A 36 -15.75 -11.15 9.05
CA ARG A 36 -15.39 -9.94 9.82
C ARG A 36 -14.15 -10.15 10.66
N GLY A 37 -13.93 -11.37 11.17
CA GLY A 37 -12.78 -11.77 11.97
C GLY A 37 -11.59 -12.31 11.16
N ILE A 38 -11.57 -12.20 9.82
CA ILE A 38 -10.41 -12.66 9.04
C ILE A 38 -9.20 -11.79 9.37
N GLU A 39 -8.12 -12.48 9.69
CA GLU A 39 -6.82 -11.84 9.91
C GLU A 39 -6.34 -11.08 8.67
N THR A 40 -5.79 -9.90 8.90
CA THR A 40 -5.18 -9.06 7.85
C THR A 40 -4.15 -9.82 7.03
N ASN A 41 -3.34 -10.68 7.68
CA ASN A 41 -2.35 -11.52 7.03
C ASN A 41 -2.95 -12.46 5.98
N VAL A 42 -4.12 -13.03 6.24
CA VAL A 42 -4.80 -13.91 5.28
C VAL A 42 -5.21 -13.13 4.03
N ILE A 43 -5.73 -11.92 4.21
CA ILE A 43 -6.12 -11.04 3.09
C ILE A 43 -4.89 -10.61 2.29
N LEU A 44 -3.80 -10.22 2.97
CA LEU A 44 -2.55 -9.85 2.30
C LEU A 44 -1.90 -11.05 1.59
N ASN A 45 -1.97 -12.24 2.17
CA ASN A 45 -1.53 -13.47 1.51
C ASN A 45 -2.36 -13.76 0.25
N LEU A 46 -3.68 -13.60 0.29
CA LEU A 46 -4.54 -13.72 -0.90
C LEU A 46 -4.19 -12.67 -1.96
N TYR A 47 -3.92 -11.43 -1.53
CA TYR A 47 -3.45 -10.38 -2.42
C TYR A 47 -2.15 -10.78 -3.12
N ASN A 48 -1.15 -11.22 -2.37
CA ASN A 48 0.17 -11.58 -2.90
C ASN A 48 0.16 -12.87 -3.74
N THR A 49 -0.66 -13.88 -3.36
CA THR A 49 -0.63 -15.20 -4.01
C THR A 49 -1.64 -15.37 -5.14
N LYS A 50 -2.70 -14.57 -5.18
CA LYS A 50 -3.75 -14.66 -6.20
C LYS A 50 -3.86 -13.41 -7.05
N ILE A 51 -3.93 -12.24 -6.42
CA ILE A 51 -4.20 -10.97 -7.13
C ILE A 51 -2.95 -10.50 -7.87
N ILE A 52 -1.81 -10.40 -7.19
CA ILE A 52 -0.54 -9.99 -7.82
C ILE A 52 -0.15 -10.91 -8.99
N PRO A 53 -0.16 -12.25 -8.88
CA PRO A 53 0.14 -13.12 -10.01
C PRO A 53 -0.85 -12.99 -11.16
N CYS A 54 -2.15 -12.83 -10.88
CA CYS A 54 -3.17 -12.60 -11.90
C CYS A 54 -2.91 -11.29 -12.67
N LEU A 55 -2.58 -10.21 -11.94
CA LEU A 55 -2.30 -8.91 -12.53
C LEU A 55 -1.00 -8.91 -13.32
N LEU A 56 0.04 -9.59 -12.84
CA LEU A 56 1.41 -9.55 -13.36
C LEU A 56 1.84 -10.83 -14.12
N ASN A 57 0.91 -11.59 -14.64
CA ASN A 57 1.26 -12.74 -15.48
C ASN A 57 1.99 -12.26 -16.75
N ASN A 58 3.18 -12.78 -17.04
CA ASN A 58 4.07 -12.37 -18.15
C ASN A 58 4.51 -10.89 -18.11
N ALA A 59 4.46 -10.24 -16.94
CA ALA A 59 4.88 -8.83 -16.82
C ALA A 59 6.39 -8.66 -16.97
N GLU A 60 7.16 -9.72 -16.85
CA GLU A 60 8.60 -9.73 -17.08
C GLU A 60 9.02 -9.29 -18.48
N SER A 61 8.14 -9.40 -19.46
CA SER A 61 8.42 -8.99 -20.85
C SER A 61 7.86 -7.60 -21.21
N TRP A 62 7.20 -6.92 -20.28
CA TRP A 62 6.56 -5.64 -20.58
C TRP A 62 7.58 -4.49 -20.66
N THR A 63 7.30 -3.55 -21.56
CA THR A 63 7.88 -2.21 -21.55
C THR A 63 6.72 -1.26 -21.29
N LEU A 64 6.68 -0.68 -20.09
CA LEU A 64 5.56 0.14 -19.66
C LEU A 64 5.82 1.62 -19.96
N SER A 65 4.82 2.30 -20.47
CA SER A 65 4.78 3.75 -20.49
C SER A 65 4.44 4.31 -19.12
N THR A 66 4.79 5.56 -18.84
CA THR A 66 4.47 6.24 -17.57
C THR A 66 2.96 6.24 -17.27
N LYS A 67 2.11 6.27 -18.29
CA LYS A 67 0.64 6.18 -18.14
C LYS A 67 0.24 4.79 -17.64
N GLU A 68 0.79 3.73 -18.23
CA GLU A 68 0.50 2.34 -17.86
C GLU A 68 1.03 2.02 -16.46
N GLU A 69 2.22 2.54 -16.09
CA GLU A 69 2.76 2.43 -14.74
C GLU A 69 1.80 3.01 -13.69
N LYS A 70 1.33 4.25 -13.90
CA LYS A 70 0.37 4.90 -13.01
C LYS A 70 -0.97 4.15 -12.93
N GLN A 71 -1.43 3.59 -14.06
CA GLN A 71 -2.64 2.78 -14.09
C GLN A 71 -2.49 1.51 -13.25
N LEU A 72 -1.40 0.79 -13.39
CA LEU A 72 -1.10 -0.42 -12.61
C LEU A 72 -1.04 -0.14 -11.11
N ASP A 73 -0.32 0.89 -10.69
CA ASP A 73 -0.25 1.30 -9.29
C ASP A 73 -1.65 1.66 -8.74
N THR A 74 -2.46 2.35 -9.53
CA THR A 74 -3.83 2.70 -9.16
C THR A 74 -4.70 1.45 -8.99
N ILE A 75 -4.56 0.45 -9.86
CA ILE A 75 -5.30 -0.82 -9.76
C ILE A 75 -4.93 -1.54 -8.46
N GLY A 76 -3.63 -1.67 -8.16
CA GLY A 76 -3.17 -2.32 -6.94
C GLY A 76 -3.71 -1.67 -5.67
N ILE A 77 -3.59 -0.35 -5.58
CA ILE A 77 -4.07 0.43 -4.43
C ILE A 77 -5.60 0.35 -4.30
N ARG A 78 -6.33 0.49 -5.40
CA ARG A 78 -7.80 0.36 -5.42
C ARG A 78 -8.26 -1.03 -4.96
N THR A 79 -7.50 -2.05 -5.32
CA THR A 79 -7.76 -3.43 -4.91
C THR A 79 -7.66 -3.58 -3.40
N ILE A 80 -6.60 -3.06 -2.78
CA ILE A 80 -6.45 -3.06 -1.30
C ILE A 80 -7.58 -2.27 -0.64
N LYS A 81 -7.91 -1.07 -1.16
CA LYS A 81 -9.05 -0.29 -0.63
C LYS A 81 -10.33 -1.11 -0.59
N ARG A 82 -10.61 -1.86 -1.65
CA ARG A 82 -11.82 -2.71 -1.73
C ARG A 82 -11.77 -3.92 -0.80
N LEU A 83 -10.61 -4.58 -0.70
CA LEU A 83 -10.43 -5.73 0.18
C LEU A 83 -10.64 -5.38 1.65
N PHE A 84 -10.17 -4.21 2.08
CA PHE A 84 -10.27 -3.73 3.45
C PHE A 84 -11.47 -2.81 3.70
N GLY A 85 -12.31 -2.55 2.69
CA GLY A 85 -13.45 -1.62 2.81
C GLY A 85 -13.04 -0.19 3.15
N LEU A 86 -11.85 0.24 2.71
CA LEU A 86 -11.34 1.59 2.95
C LEU A 86 -12.03 2.61 2.04
N PRO A 87 -12.26 3.84 2.53
CA PRO A 87 -12.79 4.92 1.70
C PRO A 87 -11.92 5.19 0.47
N THR A 88 -12.55 5.55 -0.65
CA THR A 88 -11.82 5.88 -1.89
C THR A 88 -10.85 7.05 -1.72
N ARG A 89 -11.18 8.00 -0.82
CA ARG A 89 -10.36 9.17 -0.46
C ARG A 89 -9.14 8.86 0.42
N SER A 90 -8.96 7.59 0.84
CA SER A 90 -7.78 7.18 1.64
C SER A 90 -6.49 7.52 0.90
N PRO A 91 -5.47 8.10 1.58
CA PRO A 91 -4.20 8.44 0.95
C PRO A 91 -3.50 7.18 0.41
N ASN A 92 -3.10 7.21 -0.85
CA ASN A 92 -2.49 6.05 -1.50
C ASN A 92 -1.16 5.65 -0.85
N VAL A 93 -0.37 6.65 -0.44
CA VAL A 93 0.90 6.45 0.27
C VAL A 93 0.70 5.68 1.56
N SER A 94 -0.29 6.10 2.36
CA SER A 94 -0.60 5.45 3.64
C SER A 94 -0.99 3.98 3.46
N ILE A 95 -1.69 3.64 2.37
CA ILE A 95 -2.06 2.25 2.08
C ILE A 95 -0.82 1.41 1.81
N VAL A 96 0.04 1.88 0.90
CA VAL A 96 1.26 1.14 0.54
C VAL A 96 2.15 0.96 1.77
N TYR A 97 2.34 2.02 2.56
CA TYR A 97 3.16 2.00 3.76
C TYR A 97 2.57 1.11 4.86
N SER A 98 1.31 1.34 5.25
CA SER A 98 0.69 0.68 6.41
C SER A 98 0.49 -0.83 6.21
N PHE A 99 0.25 -1.27 4.98
CA PHE A 99 0.11 -2.69 4.66
C PHE A 99 1.42 -3.34 4.17
N GLY A 100 2.54 -2.63 4.21
CA GLY A 100 3.85 -3.16 3.83
C GLY A 100 3.93 -3.61 2.37
N LEU A 101 3.26 -2.90 1.48
CA LEU A 101 3.15 -3.26 0.07
C LEU A 101 4.25 -2.60 -0.76
N LEU A 102 4.52 -3.19 -1.91
CA LEU A 102 5.21 -2.52 -3.00
C LEU A 102 4.18 -1.89 -3.95
N TYR A 103 4.55 -0.81 -4.64
CA TYR A 103 3.80 -0.39 -5.80
C TYR A 103 3.84 -1.50 -6.86
N ILE A 104 2.77 -1.63 -7.65
CA ILE A 104 2.69 -2.70 -8.67
C ILE A 104 3.80 -2.58 -9.71
N THR A 105 4.18 -1.37 -10.06
CA THR A 105 5.30 -1.12 -10.96
C THR A 105 6.61 -1.70 -10.43
N GLN A 106 6.85 -1.62 -9.13
CA GLN A 106 8.04 -2.19 -8.50
C GLN A 106 8.01 -3.72 -8.43
N GLU A 107 6.82 -4.33 -8.32
CA GLU A 107 6.66 -5.77 -8.49
C GLU A 107 6.97 -6.21 -9.93
N VAL A 108 6.62 -5.38 -10.94
CA VAL A 108 7.01 -5.61 -12.35
C VAL A 108 8.54 -5.54 -12.48
N ASP A 109 9.15 -4.45 -12.03
CA ASP A 109 10.60 -4.24 -12.12
C ASP A 109 11.37 -5.38 -11.43
N LYS A 110 10.93 -5.79 -10.23
CA LYS A 110 11.47 -6.95 -9.52
C LYS A 110 11.43 -8.23 -10.38
N LYS A 111 10.29 -8.53 -11.00
CA LYS A 111 10.16 -9.68 -11.90
C LYS A 111 11.09 -9.59 -13.09
N GLN A 112 11.22 -8.41 -13.68
CA GLN A 112 12.08 -8.17 -14.84
C GLN A 112 13.57 -8.38 -14.51
N PHE A 113 14.05 -7.87 -13.37
CA PHE A 113 15.43 -8.09 -12.93
C PHE A 113 15.74 -9.57 -12.69
N LEU A 114 14.82 -10.30 -12.05
CA LEU A 114 15.00 -11.74 -11.85
C LEU A 114 14.93 -12.52 -13.18
N TYR A 115 14.08 -12.08 -14.10
CA TYR A 115 13.98 -12.67 -15.43
C TYR A 115 15.22 -12.42 -16.27
N LEU A 116 15.83 -11.23 -16.18
CA LEU A 116 17.11 -10.94 -16.84
C LEU A 116 18.16 -11.97 -16.46
N GLN A 117 18.40 -12.21 -15.18
CA GLN A 117 19.38 -13.21 -14.74
C GLN A 117 19.04 -14.61 -15.29
N LYS A 118 17.77 -15.00 -15.25
CA LYS A 118 17.32 -16.28 -15.81
C LYS A 118 17.64 -16.40 -17.30
N LEU A 119 17.48 -15.33 -18.08
CA LEU A 119 17.86 -15.30 -19.49
C LEU A 119 19.37 -15.37 -19.67
N LEU A 120 20.14 -14.73 -18.81
CA LEU A 120 21.61 -14.74 -18.87
C LEU A 120 22.21 -16.11 -18.56
N TYR A 121 21.54 -16.95 -17.78
CA TYR A 121 21.93 -18.33 -17.52
C TYR A 121 21.63 -19.30 -18.67
N ARG A 122 20.77 -18.90 -19.64
CA ARG A 122 20.47 -19.73 -20.79
C ARG A 122 21.73 -19.93 -21.67
N PRO A 123 21.90 -21.10 -22.30
CA PRO A 123 22.96 -21.34 -23.24
C PRO A 123 23.00 -20.27 -24.34
N GLU A 124 24.20 -19.88 -24.77
CA GLU A 124 24.37 -18.85 -25.82
C GLU A 124 23.82 -19.29 -27.18
N THR A 125 23.65 -20.61 -27.37
CA THR A 125 23.04 -21.19 -28.56
C THR A 125 21.52 -21.00 -28.61
N GLU A 126 20.88 -20.75 -27.46
CA GLU A 126 19.43 -20.54 -27.40
C GLU A 126 19.02 -19.21 -28.04
N TRP A 127 17.94 -19.25 -28.81
CA TRP A 127 17.41 -18.09 -29.53
C TRP A 127 17.11 -16.90 -28.62
N TYR A 128 16.53 -17.13 -27.45
CA TYR A 128 16.21 -16.06 -26.48
C TYR A 128 17.46 -15.33 -25.99
N ARG A 129 18.54 -16.06 -25.70
CA ARG A 129 19.82 -15.48 -25.27
C ARG A 129 20.44 -14.67 -26.39
N ARG A 130 20.46 -15.19 -27.62
CA ARG A 130 20.98 -14.50 -28.79
C ARG A 130 20.22 -13.21 -29.10
N MET A 131 18.87 -13.27 -29.09
CA MET A 131 18.02 -12.10 -29.28
C MET A 131 18.26 -11.04 -28.20
N LEU A 132 18.37 -11.45 -26.93
CA LEU A 132 18.67 -10.54 -25.83
C LEU A 132 20.00 -9.80 -26.04
N MET A 133 21.05 -10.51 -26.41
CA MET A 133 22.37 -9.92 -26.68
C MET A 133 22.36 -9.01 -27.91
N TYR A 134 21.62 -9.38 -28.94
CA TYR A 134 21.42 -8.53 -30.10
C TYR A 134 20.70 -7.23 -29.73
N LEU A 135 19.60 -7.28 -28.98
CA LEU A 135 18.88 -6.09 -28.52
C LEU A 135 19.77 -5.20 -27.62
N LYS A 136 20.62 -5.81 -26.78
CA LYS A 136 21.61 -5.09 -25.99
C LYS A 136 22.61 -4.34 -26.86
N SER A 137 23.16 -5.00 -27.88
CA SER A 137 24.13 -4.37 -28.81
C SER A 137 23.52 -3.21 -29.62
N GLN A 138 22.22 -3.31 -29.93
CA GLN A 138 21.46 -2.25 -30.60
C GLN A 138 20.93 -1.18 -29.64
N ASN A 139 21.18 -1.30 -28.33
CA ASN A 139 20.64 -0.41 -27.31
C ASN A 139 19.14 -0.14 -27.51
N SER A 140 18.35 -1.19 -27.72
CA SER A 140 16.95 -1.09 -28.15
C SER A 140 16.00 -2.02 -27.38
N GLY A 141 14.72 -1.76 -27.49
CA GLY A 141 13.65 -2.61 -27.01
C GLY A 141 13.71 -2.90 -25.50
N TRP A 142 13.41 -4.12 -25.12
CA TRP A 142 13.39 -4.57 -23.73
C TRP A 142 14.79 -4.51 -23.09
N ALA A 143 15.84 -4.78 -23.85
CA ALA A 143 17.21 -4.77 -23.33
C ALA A 143 17.64 -3.35 -22.89
N LYS A 144 17.28 -2.32 -23.66
CA LYS A 144 17.48 -0.92 -23.26
C LYS A 144 16.65 -0.59 -22.02
N HIS A 145 15.36 -0.90 -22.03
CA HIS A 145 14.46 -0.64 -20.90
C HIS A 145 15.01 -1.22 -19.59
N ILE A 146 15.44 -2.48 -19.60
CA ILE A 146 15.97 -3.12 -18.40
C ILE A 146 17.31 -2.53 -17.97
N SER A 147 18.19 -2.12 -18.91
CA SER A 147 19.44 -1.44 -18.58
C SER A 147 19.20 -0.09 -17.92
N ASP A 148 18.26 0.70 -18.42
CA ASP A 148 17.87 1.98 -17.83
C ASP A 148 17.29 1.78 -16.41
N LYS A 149 16.49 0.73 -16.22
CA LYS A 149 15.94 0.37 -14.89
C LYS A 149 17.03 -0.11 -13.92
N LEU A 150 18.04 -0.86 -14.36
CA LEU A 150 19.17 -1.25 -13.50
C LEU A 150 19.90 -0.02 -12.96
N ILE A 151 20.13 0.99 -13.79
CA ILE A 151 20.74 2.27 -13.38
C ILE A 151 19.81 2.99 -12.39
N GLU A 152 18.51 3.08 -12.69
CA GLU A 152 17.52 3.74 -11.82
C GLU A 152 17.47 3.13 -10.42
N TYR A 153 17.66 1.81 -10.29
CA TYR A 153 17.64 1.07 -9.03
C TYR A 153 19.01 0.92 -8.37
N GLU A 154 20.05 1.52 -8.94
CA GLU A 154 21.44 1.42 -8.47
C GLU A 154 21.89 -0.05 -8.34
N LEU A 155 21.47 -0.88 -9.28
CA LEU A 155 21.86 -2.28 -9.39
C LEU A 155 23.07 -2.45 -10.31
N GLU A 156 23.68 -3.63 -10.26
CA GLU A 156 24.75 -4.02 -11.18
C GLU A 156 24.29 -3.89 -12.63
N THR A 157 25.04 -3.18 -13.45
CA THR A 157 24.72 -2.91 -14.86
C THR A 157 25.50 -3.79 -15.82
N ASP A 158 26.60 -4.40 -15.36
CA ASP A 158 27.33 -5.39 -16.16
C ASP A 158 26.62 -6.74 -16.11
N TRP A 159 26.07 -7.14 -17.24
CA TRP A 159 25.32 -8.38 -17.37
C TRP A 159 26.16 -9.65 -17.16
N GLU A 160 27.47 -9.59 -17.42
CA GLU A 160 28.36 -10.72 -17.11
C GLU A 160 28.60 -10.83 -15.60
N MET A 161 28.65 -9.72 -14.89
CA MET A 161 28.70 -9.72 -13.43
C MET A 161 27.38 -10.23 -12.83
N ILE A 162 26.22 -9.84 -13.39
CA ILE A 162 24.91 -10.39 -12.97
C ILE A 162 24.87 -11.91 -13.20
N LYS A 163 25.39 -12.39 -14.33
CA LYS A 163 25.47 -13.83 -14.64
C LYS A 163 26.36 -14.61 -13.64
N ARG A 164 27.40 -13.99 -13.09
CA ARG A 164 28.31 -14.65 -12.14
C ARG A 164 27.71 -14.79 -10.72
N LYS A 165 26.75 -13.94 -10.36
CA LYS A 165 26.09 -13.98 -9.04
C LYS A 165 25.19 -15.21 -8.94
N THR A 166 25.17 -15.82 -7.79
CA THR A 166 24.17 -16.87 -7.51
C THR A 166 22.75 -16.29 -7.54
N VAL A 167 21.77 -17.16 -7.77
CA VAL A 167 20.36 -16.74 -7.80
C VAL A 167 19.94 -16.07 -6.48
N ASN A 168 20.44 -16.57 -5.35
CA ASN A 168 20.08 -16.02 -4.04
C ASN A 168 20.74 -14.66 -3.79
N GLU A 169 21.99 -14.46 -4.17
CA GLU A 169 22.68 -13.16 -4.06
C GLU A 169 21.94 -12.11 -4.90
N TRP A 170 21.70 -12.41 -6.18
CA TRP A 170 20.99 -11.49 -7.05
C TRP A 170 19.58 -11.17 -6.54
N LYS A 171 18.82 -12.18 -6.12
CA LYS A 171 17.50 -12.00 -5.54
C LYS A 171 17.53 -11.10 -4.30
N SER A 172 18.53 -11.24 -3.44
CA SER A 172 18.69 -10.40 -2.24
C SER A 172 19.02 -8.95 -2.60
N GLU A 173 19.92 -8.73 -3.56
CA GLU A 173 20.26 -7.38 -4.05
C GLU A 173 19.06 -6.69 -4.68
N VAL A 174 18.36 -7.37 -5.59
CA VAL A 174 17.14 -6.87 -6.23
C VAL A 174 16.10 -6.50 -5.17
N TYR A 175 15.87 -7.37 -4.18
CA TYR A 175 14.90 -7.08 -3.14
C TYR A 175 15.25 -5.83 -2.33
N LYS A 176 16.52 -5.68 -1.92
CA LYS A 176 17.00 -4.49 -1.21
C LYS A 176 16.86 -3.21 -2.04
N ALA A 177 17.22 -3.27 -3.32
CA ALA A 177 17.09 -2.14 -4.23
C ALA A 177 15.63 -1.73 -4.43
N VAL A 178 14.74 -2.70 -4.60
CA VAL A 178 13.29 -2.47 -4.74
C VAL A 178 12.71 -1.83 -3.47
N LEU A 179 13.09 -2.30 -2.28
CA LEU A 179 12.65 -1.68 -1.03
C LEU A 179 13.12 -0.24 -0.88
N ARG A 180 14.41 0.05 -1.18
CA ARG A 180 14.94 1.43 -1.17
C ARG A 180 14.16 2.33 -2.13
N ARG A 181 13.92 1.85 -3.35
CA ARG A 181 13.17 2.61 -4.36
C ARG A 181 11.71 2.83 -3.94
N ASN A 182 11.10 1.83 -3.29
CA ASN A 182 9.75 1.97 -2.72
C ASN A 182 9.70 3.06 -1.64
N GLY A 183 10.65 3.06 -0.72
CA GLY A 183 10.76 4.09 0.32
C GLY A 183 10.92 5.49 -0.29
N LYS A 184 11.79 5.66 -1.29
CA LYS A 184 11.96 6.93 -2.00
C LYS A 184 10.65 7.38 -2.68
N LYS A 185 9.99 6.49 -3.42
CA LYS A 185 8.69 6.77 -4.06
C LYS A 185 7.60 7.13 -3.06
N LEU A 186 7.61 6.52 -1.87
CA LEU A 186 6.69 6.88 -0.79
C LEU A 186 6.94 8.30 -0.30
N ILE A 187 8.20 8.68 -0.07
CA ILE A 187 8.57 10.04 0.34
C ILE A 187 8.16 11.06 -0.73
N ASP A 188 8.51 10.82 -1.99
CA ASP A 188 8.16 11.71 -3.11
C ASP A 188 6.63 11.93 -3.18
N ASN A 189 5.85 10.87 -2.91
CA ASN A 189 4.39 10.96 -2.89
C ASN A 189 3.80 11.58 -1.60
N CYS A 190 4.61 11.78 -0.54
CA CYS A 190 4.19 12.54 0.64
C CYS A 190 4.32 14.06 0.45
N VAL A 191 5.04 14.48 -0.58
CA VAL A 191 5.39 15.88 -0.82
C VAL A 191 4.64 16.40 -2.05
N SER A 192 4.15 17.61 -1.97
CA SER A 192 3.68 18.38 -3.14
C SER A 192 4.55 19.61 -3.33
N ILE A 193 4.89 19.92 -4.56
CA ILE A 193 5.60 21.14 -4.90
C ILE A 193 4.58 22.19 -5.34
N SER A 194 4.50 23.31 -4.62
CA SER A 194 3.68 24.47 -4.98
C SER A 194 4.54 25.72 -4.96
N ASN A 195 4.61 26.43 -6.07
CA ASN A 195 5.42 27.65 -6.22
C ASN A 195 6.91 27.46 -5.87
N GLY A 196 7.49 26.28 -6.18
CA GLY A 196 8.88 25.96 -5.85
C GLY A 196 9.12 25.60 -4.38
N ILE A 197 8.07 25.56 -3.54
CA ILE A 197 8.16 25.19 -2.13
C ILE A 197 7.62 23.78 -1.93
N GLU A 198 8.45 22.91 -1.34
CA GLU A 198 8.04 21.58 -0.94
C GLU A 198 7.10 21.65 0.28
N LYS A 199 5.94 21.05 0.15
CA LYS A 199 4.96 20.95 1.23
C LYS A 199 4.59 19.50 1.49
N VAL A 200 4.89 19.03 2.69
CA VAL A 200 4.49 17.69 3.14
C VAL A 200 2.99 17.67 3.43
N HIS A 201 2.29 16.70 2.86
CA HIS A 201 0.86 16.51 3.11
C HIS A 201 0.59 16.17 4.58
N THR A 202 -0.32 16.89 5.22
CA THR A 202 -0.62 16.76 6.66
C THR A 202 -0.95 15.31 7.05
N LYS A 203 -1.75 14.61 6.23
CA LYS A 203 -2.18 13.22 6.51
C LYS A 203 -1.07 12.18 6.36
N THR A 204 0.04 12.50 5.72
CA THR A 204 1.16 11.58 5.49
C THR A 204 2.45 12.06 6.15
N ARG A 205 2.38 13.13 6.97
CA ARG A 205 3.55 13.71 7.63
C ARG A 205 4.29 12.70 8.50
N HIS A 206 3.57 11.86 9.25
CA HIS A 206 4.15 10.82 10.09
C HIS A 206 4.95 9.78 9.26
N ILE A 207 4.43 9.41 8.10
CA ILE A 207 5.11 8.48 7.17
C ILE A 207 6.38 9.13 6.62
N TYR A 208 6.28 10.39 6.19
CA TYR A 208 7.42 11.16 5.70
C TYR A 208 8.54 11.23 6.74
N GLN A 209 8.20 11.60 7.98
CA GLN A 209 9.18 11.72 9.07
C GLN A 209 9.86 10.38 9.36
N LYS A 210 9.08 9.30 9.48
CA LYS A 210 9.61 7.97 9.78
C LYS A 210 10.51 7.44 8.67
N LEU A 211 10.08 7.50 7.42
CA LEU A 211 10.88 7.05 6.28
C LEU A 211 12.16 7.88 6.10
N ASN A 212 12.09 9.18 6.35
CA ASN A 212 13.26 10.05 6.25
C ASN A 212 14.29 9.76 7.35
N ASN A 213 13.84 9.45 8.57
CA ASN A 213 14.71 9.11 9.69
C ASN A 213 15.33 7.71 9.53
N GLU A 214 14.63 6.75 8.95
CA GLU A 214 15.06 5.36 8.80
C GLU A 214 15.72 5.07 7.44
N LEU A 215 16.15 6.11 6.70
CA LEU A 215 16.82 5.97 5.39
C LEU A 215 16.07 5.03 4.44
N TYR A 216 14.75 5.18 4.35
CA TYR A 216 13.84 4.40 3.49
C TYR A 216 13.58 2.95 3.91
N ASN A 217 14.11 2.49 5.04
CA ASN A 217 13.99 1.09 5.51
C ASN A 217 12.89 0.88 6.56
N ALA A 218 11.98 1.86 6.73
CA ALA A 218 10.90 1.73 7.69
C ALA A 218 10.08 0.45 7.44
N ALA A 219 10.06 -0.43 8.42
CA ALA A 219 9.20 -1.60 8.39
C ALA A 219 7.73 -1.15 8.35
N PRO A 220 6.85 -1.87 7.64
CA PRO A 220 5.42 -1.61 7.69
C PRO A 220 4.93 -1.64 9.14
N ILE A 221 3.88 -0.87 9.43
CA ILE A 221 3.33 -0.81 10.78
C ILE A 221 2.83 -2.21 11.16
N LYS A 222 3.64 -2.96 11.92
CA LYS A 222 3.37 -4.35 12.30
C LYS A 222 1.99 -4.53 12.95
N ARG A 223 1.51 -3.50 13.65
CA ARG A 223 0.22 -3.50 14.36
C ARG A 223 -1.00 -3.67 13.46
N ILE A 224 -0.98 -3.10 12.24
CA ILE A 224 -2.08 -3.30 11.28
C ILE A 224 -2.14 -4.75 10.82
N ILE A 225 -0.98 -5.38 10.66
CA ILE A 225 -0.87 -6.73 10.10
C ILE A 225 -1.32 -7.81 11.09
N VAL A 226 -1.17 -7.57 12.40
CA VAL A 226 -1.50 -8.53 13.47
C VAL A 226 -3.00 -8.61 13.77
N HIS A 227 -3.78 -7.61 13.37
CA HIS A 227 -5.21 -7.54 13.68
C HIS A 227 -6.10 -8.16 12.60
N ASP A 228 -7.35 -8.46 12.99
CA ASP A 228 -8.39 -8.77 12.02
C ASP A 228 -8.68 -7.58 11.10
N LYS A 229 -9.38 -7.86 10.01
CA LYS A 229 -9.72 -6.88 8.96
C LYS A 229 -10.41 -5.63 9.51
N GLN A 230 -11.32 -5.77 10.45
CA GLN A 230 -12.11 -4.67 11.01
C GLN A 230 -11.22 -3.74 11.83
N ARG A 231 -10.43 -4.30 12.73
CA ARG A 231 -9.48 -3.55 13.56
C ARG A 231 -8.40 -2.89 12.72
N ALA A 232 -7.83 -3.62 11.74
CA ALA A 232 -6.86 -3.05 10.80
C ALA A 232 -7.42 -1.83 10.06
N ARG A 233 -8.68 -1.91 9.59
CA ARG A 233 -9.38 -0.77 8.99
C ARG A 233 -9.52 0.39 9.95
N THR A 234 -9.96 0.13 11.17
CA THR A 234 -10.18 1.14 12.22
C THR A 234 -8.88 1.88 12.56
N VAL A 235 -7.80 1.12 12.81
CA VAL A 235 -6.46 1.68 13.07
C VAL A 235 -5.98 2.52 11.90
N PHE A 236 -6.10 2.01 10.67
CA PHE A 236 -5.72 2.76 9.48
C PHE A 236 -6.47 4.09 9.36
N MET A 237 -7.78 4.07 9.62
CA MET A 237 -8.59 5.30 9.54
C MET A 237 -8.23 6.30 10.63
N ALA A 238 -7.96 5.86 11.85
CA ALA A 238 -7.49 6.70 12.94
C ALA A 238 -6.15 7.36 12.60
N GLN A 239 -5.17 6.57 12.16
CA GLN A 239 -3.83 7.06 11.81
C GLN A 239 -3.83 8.09 10.67
N ASN A 240 -4.82 8.05 9.80
CA ASN A 240 -4.91 8.95 8.65
C ASN A 240 -5.92 10.09 8.83
N GLY A 241 -6.41 10.33 10.04
CA GLY A 241 -7.38 11.39 10.30
C GLY A 241 -8.66 11.21 9.47
N MET A 242 -9.17 9.98 9.40
CA MET A 242 -10.31 9.62 8.56
C MET A 242 -11.47 9.03 9.36
N LEU A 243 -11.43 9.10 10.68
CA LEU A 243 -12.55 8.69 11.52
C LEU A 243 -13.79 9.54 11.19
N GLU A 244 -14.95 8.91 11.35
CA GLU A 244 -16.24 9.55 11.07
C GLU A 244 -16.63 10.51 12.20
N CYS A 245 -16.05 11.70 12.20
CA CYS A 245 -16.39 12.82 13.09
C CYS A 245 -16.98 13.98 12.28
N GLY A 246 -17.59 14.95 12.95
CA GLY A 246 -18.27 16.09 12.30
C GLY A 246 -17.37 16.85 11.35
N MET A 247 -16.13 17.11 11.77
CA MET A 247 -15.12 17.82 10.93
C MET A 247 -14.73 17.05 9.67
N ASN A 248 -14.77 15.70 9.71
CA ASN A 248 -14.42 14.84 8.57
C ASN A 248 -15.62 14.54 7.66
N MET A 249 -16.84 14.65 8.20
CA MET A 249 -18.10 14.27 7.53
C MET A 249 -19.00 15.49 7.31
N LYS A 250 -18.42 16.57 6.80
CA LYS A 250 -19.12 17.85 6.57
C LYS A 250 -20.46 17.66 5.86
N GLY A 251 -21.49 18.26 6.42
CA GLY A 251 -22.87 18.19 5.89
C GLY A 251 -23.64 16.89 6.17
N THR A 252 -22.98 15.85 6.68
CA THR A 252 -23.63 14.58 7.03
C THR A 252 -23.80 14.42 8.55
N ILE A 253 -22.86 14.99 9.31
CA ILE A 253 -22.83 14.99 10.77
C ILE A 253 -22.59 16.42 11.24
N PRO A 254 -23.20 16.86 12.35
CA PRO A 254 -22.91 18.18 12.91
C PRO A 254 -21.41 18.39 13.14
N GLU A 255 -20.91 19.54 12.77
CA GLU A 255 -19.48 19.89 12.95
C GLU A 255 -19.13 20.12 14.42
N THR A 256 -20.12 20.24 15.30
CA THR A 256 -19.99 20.40 16.76
C THR A 256 -20.52 19.18 17.48
N CYS A 257 -19.85 18.79 18.55
CA CYS A 257 -20.29 17.72 19.44
C CYS A 257 -21.55 18.17 20.21
N SER A 258 -22.62 17.36 20.18
CA SER A 258 -23.88 17.65 20.87
C SER A 258 -23.77 17.68 22.39
N GLU A 259 -22.77 17.02 22.94
CA GLU A 259 -22.58 16.90 24.40
C GLU A 259 -21.70 18.02 24.97
N CYS A 260 -20.66 18.39 24.23
CA CYS A 260 -19.63 19.31 24.73
C CYS A 260 -19.69 20.69 24.06
N ASN A 261 -20.44 20.81 22.97
CA ASN A 261 -20.61 22.01 22.16
C ASN A 261 -19.28 22.60 21.61
N VAL A 262 -18.30 21.74 21.40
CA VAL A 262 -17.00 22.07 20.79
C VAL A 262 -16.86 21.40 19.44
N PRO A 263 -15.89 21.80 18.57
CA PRO A 263 -15.68 21.17 17.29
C PRO A 263 -15.52 19.65 17.42
N ASP A 264 -16.32 18.91 16.66
CA ASP A 264 -16.35 17.45 16.66
C ASP A 264 -15.22 16.90 15.78
N ASN A 265 -13.99 16.95 16.27
CA ASN A 265 -12.82 16.38 15.65
C ASN A 265 -12.38 15.07 16.31
N GLU A 266 -11.38 14.42 15.76
CA GLU A 266 -10.90 13.12 16.25
C GLU A 266 -10.31 13.20 17.65
N GLN A 267 -9.52 14.22 17.95
CA GLN A 267 -8.94 14.43 19.27
C GLN A 267 -10.04 14.63 20.31
N HIS A 268 -11.03 15.51 20.03
CA HIS A 268 -12.15 15.69 20.92
C HIS A 268 -12.85 14.38 21.23
N ARG A 269 -13.16 13.58 20.20
CA ARG A 269 -13.87 12.31 20.39
C ARG A 269 -13.08 11.27 21.15
N LEU A 270 -11.80 11.15 20.86
CA LEU A 270 -10.97 10.10 21.44
C LEU A 270 -10.46 10.44 22.84
N VAL A 271 -10.22 11.70 23.11
CA VAL A 271 -9.51 12.14 24.33
C VAL A 271 -10.37 13.05 25.22
N GLU A 272 -11.11 14.00 24.65
CA GLU A 272 -11.69 15.13 25.40
C GLU A 272 -13.20 15.02 25.62
N CYS A 273 -13.92 14.20 24.83
CA CYS A 273 -15.37 14.15 24.87
C CYS A 273 -15.90 13.53 26.18
N ARG A 274 -16.69 14.28 26.95
CA ARG A 274 -17.27 13.86 28.22
C ARG A 274 -18.08 12.56 28.09
N LYS A 275 -18.81 12.37 27.00
CA LYS A 275 -19.60 11.15 26.74
C LYS A 275 -18.74 9.88 26.72
N TRP A 276 -17.44 10.02 26.42
CA TRP A 276 -16.52 8.90 26.26
C TRP A 276 -15.47 8.84 27.38
N LEU A 277 -15.44 9.83 28.30
CA LEU A 277 -14.54 9.82 29.45
C LEU A 277 -14.89 8.71 30.46
N ASP A 278 -16.17 8.37 30.59
CA ASP A 278 -16.60 7.28 31.47
C ASP A 278 -16.09 5.90 31.05
N PHE A 279 -15.74 5.75 29.77
CA PHE A 279 -15.05 4.56 29.28
C PHE A 279 -13.62 4.42 29.82
N ASN A 280 -13.04 5.51 30.31
CA ASN A 280 -11.71 5.55 30.92
C ASN A 280 -11.75 5.39 32.45
N ALA A 281 -12.93 5.28 33.08
CA ALA A 281 -13.08 5.22 34.54
C ALA A 281 -12.36 4.03 35.20
N GLY A 282 -11.90 3.05 34.42
CA GLY A 282 -11.08 1.93 34.91
C GLY A 282 -9.57 2.11 34.71
N ASN A 283 -9.10 2.98 33.83
CA ASN A 283 -7.69 3.25 33.58
C ASN A 283 -7.55 4.62 32.92
N PRO A 284 -7.20 5.67 33.67
CA PRO A 284 -6.85 6.95 33.08
C PRO A 284 -5.49 6.79 32.36
N VAL A 285 -5.54 6.36 31.13
CA VAL A 285 -4.36 6.45 30.28
C VAL A 285 -4.45 7.79 29.59
N ASP A 286 -3.54 8.69 29.93
CA ASP A 286 -3.29 9.92 29.16
C ASP A 286 -2.80 9.52 27.76
N ILE A 287 -3.74 9.13 26.90
CA ILE A 287 -3.45 8.79 25.50
C ILE A 287 -3.51 10.10 24.73
N ASN A 288 -2.35 10.61 24.38
CA ASN A 288 -2.27 11.65 23.37
C ASN A 288 -2.64 11.02 22.00
N PHE A 289 -3.48 11.70 21.22
CA PHE A 289 -3.83 11.25 19.86
C PHE A 289 -2.60 10.98 18.98
N CYS A 290 -1.49 11.71 19.24
CA CYS A 290 -0.21 11.48 18.57
C CYS A 290 0.38 10.09 18.87
N ASP A 291 -0.01 9.44 19.95
CA ASP A 291 0.53 8.14 20.36
C ASP A 291 0.01 6.99 19.48
N ILE A 292 -1.10 7.20 18.75
CA ILE A 292 -1.60 6.23 17.74
C ILE A 292 -0.53 5.94 16.67
N HIS A 293 0.37 6.89 16.43
CA HIS A 293 1.45 6.77 15.46
C HIS A 293 2.74 6.18 16.08
N ASN A 294 2.75 5.96 17.39
CA ASN A 294 3.92 5.43 18.08
C ASN A 294 3.91 3.90 18.04
N ASP A 295 4.90 3.30 17.37
CA ASP A 295 5.06 1.84 17.28
C ASP A 295 5.47 1.22 18.63
N ASP A 296 5.98 2.04 19.57
CA ASP A 296 6.42 1.63 20.91
C ASP A 296 5.30 1.74 21.95
N LEU A 297 4.09 2.13 21.55
CA LEU A 297 2.94 2.21 22.46
C LEU A 297 2.66 0.83 23.07
N ASP A 298 2.48 0.77 24.37
CA ASP A 298 2.11 -0.45 25.08
C ASP A 298 0.87 -1.11 24.43
N GLU A 299 0.92 -2.44 24.23
CA GLU A 299 -0.12 -3.17 23.52
C GLU A 299 -1.49 -3.06 24.20
N ARG A 300 -1.51 -2.95 25.54
CA ARG A 300 -2.76 -2.77 26.32
C ARG A 300 -3.36 -1.39 26.08
N ILE A 301 -2.52 -0.37 25.99
CA ILE A 301 -2.96 1.01 25.71
C ILE A 301 -3.53 1.06 24.29
N PHE A 302 -2.84 0.44 23.34
CA PHE A 302 -3.29 0.35 21.97
C PHE A 302 -4.62 -0.41 21.83
N ASP A 303 -4.77 -1.56 22.49
CA ASP A 303 -6.02 -2.34 22.50
C ASP A 303 -7.18 -1.55 23.11
N ASN A 304 -6.93 -0.81 24.19
CA ASN A 304 -7.96 0.05 24.81
C ASN A 304 -8.38 1.18 23.85
N LEU A 305 -7.43 1.79 23.14
CA LEU A 305 -7.71 2.81 22.14
C LEU A 305 -8.57 2.24 21.00
N VAL A 306 -8.20 1.07 20.47
CA VAL A 306 -8.96 0.40 19.41
C VAL A 306 -10.38 0.06 19.87
N LYS A 307 -10.54 -0.50 21.07
CA LYS A 307 -11.88 -0.78 21.68
C LYS A 307 -12.70 0.48 21.83
N LYS A 308 -12.09 1.58 22.25
CA LYS A 308 -12.75 2.88 22.35
C LYS A 308 -13.24 3.38 21.00
N ILE A 309 -12.41 3.30 19.97
CA ILE A 309 -12.79 3.68 18.59
C ILE A 309 -13.94 2.79 18.10
N GLU A 310 -13.87 1.49 18.33
CA GLU A 310 -14.92 0.53 17.94
C GLU A 310 -16.24 0.83 18.66
N SER A 311 -16.22 1.10 19.96
CA SER A 311 -17.44 1.42 20.71
C SER A 311 -18.10 2.73 20.26
N ILE A 312 -17.30 3.75 19.94
CA ILE A 312 -17.78 5.00 19.35
C ILE A 312 -18.47 4.73 18.01
N TRP A 313 -17.94 3.77 17.25
CA TRP A 313 -18.51 3.39 15.96
C TRP A 313 -19.79 2.58 16.09
N GLU A 314 -19.81 1.56 16.95
CA GLU A 314 -20.98 0.70 17.19
C GLU A 314 -22.19 1.48 17.72
N THR A 315 -21.96 2.43 18.62
CA THR A 315 -23.03 3.29 19.14
C THR A 315 -23.69 4.13 18.04
N ARG A 316 -22.98 4.45 16.96
CA ARG A 316 -23.55 5.15 15.80
C ARG A 316 -24.40 4.25 14.91
N TYR A 317 -23.97 3.01 14.69
CA TYR A 317 -24.73 2.03 13.94
C TYR A 317 -26.02 1.65 14.67
N ALA A 318 -25.96 1.46 16.00
CA ALA A 318 -27.13 1.17 16.83
C ALA A 318 -28.16 2.31 16.81
N ASN A 319 -27.74 3.57 16.72
CA ASN A 319 -28.66 4.73 16.70
C ASN A 319 -29.25 5.03 15.30
N GLY A 320 -29.13 4.13 14.33
CA GLY A 320 -29.81 4.22 13.03
C GLY A 320 -29.39 5.38 12.13
N ARG A 321 -28.29 6.07 12.42
CA ARG A 321 -27.84 7.26 11.68
C ARG A 321 -27.00 6.95 10.44
N MET A 322 -26.79 5.68 10.11
CA MET A 322 -26.20 5.26 8.85
C MET A 322 -27.03 4.12 8.22
N LYS A 323 -28.19 4.45 7.73
CA LYS A 323 -28.78 3.70 6.61
C LYS A 323 -28.30 4.37 5.34
N LYS A 324 -27.33 3.74 4.71
CA LYS A 324 -26.72 3.78 3.38
C LYS A 324 -25.28 4.24 3.35
#